data_794c7f1e1641e239b03ed9fa242aff2b
#
_entry.id   794c7f1e1641e239b03ed9fa242aff2b
#
_cell.length_a   1.000
_cell.length_b   1.000
_cell.length_c   1.000
_cell.angle_alpha   90.00
_cell.angle_beta   90.00
_cell.angle_gamma   90.00
#
_symmetry.space_group_name_H-M   'P 1'
#
loop_
_entity.id
_entity.type
_entity.pdbx_description
1 polymer ?
#
loop_
_entity_poly.entity_id
_entity_poly.type
_entity_poly.pdbx_seq_one_letter_code
_entity_poly.pdbx_strand_id
1 'polypeptide(L)'
;MVATSYLPGYFSGELQESDTQMILSGIETQLDAAVWFVSRDGNMIASAHSSEYPSAPDTIKDFDPAESGSDRSQTGDYHGYFDNDVITVTVPVTYGYFPKGYLMIHQYTTVVDTMTDILMRGVYITLIVLFLLSFIILLAFHFLVYRPLHKITEAATQYASGNLEYEIPVTTEDEMGYLSASLNYMSSQLRDMEDYQKKFVANVSHDFRSPLTSIKGYVEAMTDGTIPPELHEKYLKIILFETERLTDLTHDLLTLNEFDTNHLLLNREVFDIHEMIKHVAASFEGVCTQKKISIELVFATKHLNVNADKRKIQQVLYNLLDNAIKFSDPDSIITIETTDRGEKVYTAVKDNGIGIPRAALGKIWERFYKSDLSRGKDKKGTGLGLAIVKEAVQAHGENITVVSTEGVGTEFSFSLPKAVG
;
A
#
# COMPACT_ATOMS: atom_id res chain seq x y z
N MET A 1 4.99 63.54 -27.19
CA MET A 1 6.36 64.11 -27.00
C MET A 1 6.79 65.02 -28.17
N VAL A 2 6.78 64.56 -29.44
CA VAL A 2 7.24 65.42 -30.58
C VAL A 2 6.41 66.68 -30.71
N ALA A 3 5.08 66.60 -30.72
CA ALA A 3 4.19 67.79 -30.84
C ALA A 3 4.27 68.75 -29.66
N THR A 4 4.77 68.37 -28.52
CA THR A 4 4.85 69.18 -27.31
C THR A 4 6.22 69.66 -27.02
N SER A 5 7.30 69.02 -27.50
CA SER A 5 8.67 69.34 -27.16
C SER A 5 9.47 69.88 -28.31
N TYR A 6 9.24 69.48 -29.55
CA TYR A 6 10.08 69.91 -30.70
C TYR A 6 9.30 70.84 -31.63
N LEU A 7 8.10 70.49 -32.10
CA LEU A 7 7.37 71.28 -33.07
C LEU A 7 7.00 72.74 -32.64
N PRO A 8 6.83 73.04 -31.34
CA PRO A 8 6.69 74.42 -30.89
C PRO A 8 7.87 75.36 -31.30
N GLY A 9 9.07 74.76 -31.44
CA GLY A 9 10.29 75.48 -31.92
C GLY A 9 10.15 76.09 -33.33
N TYR A 10 9.26 75.51 -34.15
CA TYR A 10 8.95 76.11 -35.44
C TYR A 10 8.30 77.53 -35.31
N PHE A 11 7.38 77.70 -34.38
CA PHE A 11 6.70 78.96 -34.13
C PHE A 11 7.50 79.92 -33.30
N SER A 12 8.55 79.50 -32.62
CA SER A 12 9.56 80.40 -31.96
C SER A 12 10.67 80.81 -32.88
N GLY A 13 10.82 80.25 -34.08
CA GLY A 13 11.92 80.51 -35.01
C GLY A 13 13.21 79.74 -34.69
N GLU A 14 13.17 78.82 -33.75
CA GLU A 14 14.32 78.01 -33.38
C GLU A 14 14.50 76.80 -34.33
N LEU A 15 13.42 76.36 -35.00
CA LEU A 15 13.45 75.30 -36.00
C LEU A 15 13.23 75.87 -37.40
N GLN A 16 14.03 75.45 -38.34
CA GLN A 16 13.81 75.69 -39.75
C GLN A 16 12.86 74.67 -40.39
N GLU A 17 12.35 74.98 -41.56
CA GLU A 17 11.48 74.11 -42.31
C GLU A 17 12.15 72.75 -42.64
N SER A 18 13.47 72.75 -42.93
CA SER A 18 14.25 71.52 -43.15
C SER A 18 14.34 70.64 -41.92
N ASP A 19 14.41 71.23 -40.70
CA ASP A 19 14.48 70.45 -39.45
C ASP A 19 13.10 69.86 -39.12
N THR A 20 12.06 70.64 -39.41
CA THR A 20 10.67 70.13 -39.24
C THR A 20 10.41 68.98 -40.18
N GLN A 21 10.80 69.02 -41.44
CA GLN A 21 10.70 67.99 -42.43
C GLN A 21 11.45 66.69 -41.96
N MET A 22 12.66 66.84 -41.40
CA MET A 22 13.44 65.72 -40.87
C MET A 22 12.73 65.03 -39.71
N ILE A 23 12.13 65.80 -38.80
CA ILE A 23 11.36 65.23 -37.65
C ILE A 23 10.14 64.47 -38.16
N LEU A 24 9.35 64.99 -39.11
CA LEU A 24 8.19 64.32 -39.67
C LEU A 24 8.59 63.04 -40.43
N SER A 25 9.67 63.07 -41.21
CA SER A 25 10.18 61.89 -41.91
C SER A 25 10.60 60.76 -40.89
N GLY A 26 11.15 61.15 -39.74
CA GLY A 26 11.47 60.18 -38.67
C GLY A 26 10.23 59.49 -38.10
N ILE A 27 9.12 60.26 -37.94
CA ILE A 27 7.85 59.70 -37.46
C ILE A 27 7.22 58.80 -38.54
N GLU A 28 7.19 59.27 -39.78
CA GLU A 28 6.71 58.53 -40.94
C GLU A 28 7.38 57.15 -41.05
N THR A 29 8.72 57.14 -41.06
CA THR A 29 9.49 55.90 -41.16
C THR A 29 9.25 54.95 -39.96
N GLN A 30 9.09 55.50 -38.76
CA GLN A 30 8.87 54.69 -37.56
C GLN A 30 7.47 54.08 -37.48
N LEU A 31 6.45 54.84 -37.91
CA LEU A 31 5.06 54.46 -37.79
C LEU A 31 4.46 53.87 -39.07
N ASP A 32 5.17 53.96 -40.20
CA ASP A 32 4.65 53.67 -41.53
C ASP A 32 3.28 54.37 -41.74
N ALA A 33 3.30 55.71 -41.64
CA ALA A 33 2.11 56.53 -41.60
C ALA A 33 2.31 57.84 -42.35
N ALA A 34 1.28 58.41 -42.95
CA ALA A 34 1.38 59.78 -43.45
C ALA A 34 1.33 60.77 -42.27
N VAL A 35 2.25 61.73 -42.22
CA VAL A 35 2.41 62.67 -41.12
C VAL A 35 2.27 64.07 -41.66
N TRP A 36 1.26 64.82 -41.22
CA TRP A 36 0.97 66.21 -41.65
C TRP A 36 1.11 67.15 -40.47
N PHE A 37 1.80 68.26 -40.72
CA PHE A 37 1.89 69.36 -39.79
C PHE A 37 1.21 70.61 -40.44
N VAL A 38 0.10 71.01 -39.84
CA VAL A 38 -0.77 72.03 -40.39
C VAL A 38 -0.86 73.25 -39.47
N SER A 39 -1.06 74.44 -40.04
CA SER A 39 -1.37 75.65 -39.29
C SER A 39 -2.77 75.55 -38.64
N ARG A 40 -3.11 76.57 -37.83
CA ARG A 40 -4.43 76.64 -37.19
C ARG A 40 -5.58 76.72 -38.23
N ASP A 41 -5.28 77.29 -39.39
CA ASP A 41 -6.28 77.50 -40.47
C ASP A 41 -6.26 76.35 -41.50
N GLY A 42 -5.58 75.26 -41.23
CA GLY A 42 -5.55 74.04 -42.07
C GLY A 42 -4.57 74.12 -43.24
N ASN A 43 -3.69 75.18 -43.31
CA ASN A 43 -2.62 75.26 -44.33
C ASN A 43 -1.49 74.30 -43.98
N MET A 44 -0.97 73.57 -44.96
CA MET A 44 0.14 72.64 -44.76
C MET A 44 1.41 73.42 -44.47
N ILE A 45 2.09 73.05 -43.36
CA ILE A 45 3.39 73.61 -43.00
C ILE A 45 4.51 72.67 -43.49
N ALA A 46 4.33 71.39 -43.18
CA ALA A 46 5.22 70.32 -43.62
C ALA A 46 4.51 69.00 -43.66
N SER A 47 4.94 68.08 -44.49
CA SER A 47 4.37 66.73 -44.54
C SER A 47 5.44 65.68 -44.84
N ALA A 48 5.26 64.49 -44.33
CA ALA A 48 6.02 63.30 -44.68
C ALA A 48 5.10 62.11 -44.95
N HIS A 49 5.38 61.42 -46.01
CA HIS A 49 4.63 60.23 -46.38
C HIS A 49 5.49 59.26 -47.18
N SER A 50 5.27 57.96 -47.05
CA SER A 50 5.81 56.96 -47.95
C SER A 50 5.08 56.94 -49.28
N SER A 51 5.63 56.20 -50.24
CA SER A 51 4.99 56.08 -51.56
C SER A 51 3.61 55.42 -51.55
N GLU A 52 3.22 54.82 -50.45
CA GLU A 52 1.90 54.14 -50.27
C GLU A 52 0.82 55.13 -49.90
N TYR A 53 1.15 56.33 -49.44
CA TYR A 53 0.20 57.38 -49.06
C TYR A 53 0.14 58.50 -50.09
N PRO A 54 -1.03 59.11 -50.28
CA PRO A 54 -1.18 60.24 -51.18
C PRO A 54 -0.37 61.44 -50.67
N SER A 55 0.03 62.28 -51.60
CA SER A 55 0.66 63.55 -51.27
C SER A 55 -0.25 64.48 -50.48
N ALA A 56 0.27 65.15 -49.48
CA ALA A 56 -0.47 66.12 -48.68
C ALA A 56 -1.03 67.26 -49.52
N PRO A 57 -2.25 67.75 -49.28
CA PRO A 57 -2.82 68.91 -49.92
C PRO A 57 -2.13 70.21 -49.41
N ASP A 58 -2.09 71.22 -50.18
CA ASP A 58 -1.59 72.53 -49.74
C ASP A 58 -2.41 73.15 -48.59
N THR A 59 -3.75 72.87 -48.60
CA THR A 59 -4.69 73.28 -47.55
C THR A 59 -5.76 72.22 -47.39
N ILE A 60 -6.10 71.90 -46.13
CA ILE A 60 -7.17 71.00 -45.82
C ILE A 60 -8.52 71.77 -45.88
N LYS A 61 -9.42 71.35 -46.75
CA LYS A 61 -10.77 71.91 -46.88
C LYS A 61 -11.59 71.66 -45.63
N ASP A 62 -12.29 72.72 -45.15
CA ASP A 62 -13.19 72.62 -43.99
C ASP A 62 -12.50 72.03 -42.72
N PHE A 63 -11.22 72.39 -42.52
CA PHE A 63 -10.42 71.91 -41.38
C PHE A 63 -11.02 72.34 -40.04
N ASP A 64 -11.54 71.42 -39.28
CA ASP A 64 -11.99 71.59 -37.91
C ASP A 64 -11.16 70.67 -36.94
N PRO A 65 -10.28 71.25 -36.14
CA PRO A 65 -9.51 70.44 -35.19
C PRO A 65 -10.33 69.76 -34.11
N ALA A 66 -11.62 70.17 -33.95
CA ALA A 66 -12.55 69.55 -33.00
C ALA A 66 -13.23 68.30 -33.57
N GLU A 67 -13.14 68.04 -34.88
CA GLU A 67 -13.79 66.92 -35.56
C GLU A 67 -13.30 65.54 -35.03
N SER A 68 -12.03 65.47 -34.60
CA SER A 68 -11.47 64.26 -33.97
C SER A 68 -12.03 63.95 -32.57
N GLY A 69 -12.94 64.75 -32.03
CA GLY A 69 -13.61 64.55 -30.75
C GLY A 69 -12.69 64.58 -29.55
N SER A 70 -13.19 64.07 -28.42
CA SER A 70 -12.42 63.94 -27.14
C SER A 70 -11.22 62.99 -27.22
N ASP A 71 -11.31 62.00 -28.07
CA ASP A 71 -10.29 60.94 -28.20
C ASP A 71 -9.16 61.33 -29.17
N ARG A 72 -9.30 62.52 -29.83
CA ARG A 72 -8.30 63.04 -30.79
C ARG A 72 -8.00 62.10 -31.95
N SER A 73 -8.90 61.13 -32.21
CA SER A 73 -8.79 60.18 -33.31
C SER A 73 -10.12 60.04 -34.06
N GLN A 74 -10.02 59.82 -35.34
CA GLN A 74 -11.14 59.52 -36.21
C GLN A 74 -10.75 58.45 -37.21
N THR A 75 -11.73 57.69 -37.72
CA THR A 75 -11.51 56.66 -38.74
C THR A 75 -12.39 56.97 -39.95
N GLY A 76 -11.81 56.87 -41.11
CA GLY A 76 -12.48 57.13 -42.40
C GLY A 76 -11.48 57.56 -43.45
N ASP A 77 -11.95 58.08 -44.59
CA ASP A 77 -11.14 58.57 -45.74
C ASP A 77 -10.50 59.92 -45.53
N TYR A 78 -10.66 60.49 -44.35
CA TYR A 78 -10.23 61.84 -43.96
C TYR A 78 -10.48 62.91 -45.04
N HIS A 79 -11.71 63.34 -45.18
CA HIS A 79 -12.16 64.32 -46.16
C HIS A 79 -11.96 63.90 -47.63
N GLY A 80 -11.88 62.57 -47.90
CA GLY A 80 -11.63 62.06 -49.26
C GLY A 80 -10.18 62.21 -49.73
N TYR A 81 -9.24 62.48 -48.86
CA TYR A 81 -7.81 62.54 -49.21
C TYR A 81 -7.14 61.19 -49.33
N PHE A 82 -7.70 60.14 -48.75
CA PHE A 82 -7.16 58.80 -48.80
C PHE A 82 -8.11 57.86 -49.54
N ASP A 83 -7.57 56.95 -50.34
CA ASP A 83 -8.34 55.95 -51.10
C ASP A 83 -8.95 54.86 -50.23
N ASN A 84 -8.36 54.62 -49.06
CA ASN A 84 -8.80 53.64 -48.06
C ASN A 84 -8.96 54.33 -46.72
N ASP A 85 -9.72 53.69 -45.81
CA ASP A 85 -9.90 54.19 -44.46
C ASP A 85 -8.61 54.28 -43.71
N VAL A 86 -8.36 55.44 -43.11
CA VAL A 86 -7.22 55.73 -42.24
C VAL A 86 -7.71 56.04 -40.83
N ILE A 87 -6.91 55.64 -39.85
CA ILE A 87 -7.00 56.17 -38.50
C ILE A 87 -6.19 57.45 -38.45
N THR A 88 -6.87 58.55 -38.27
CA THR A 88 -6.24 59.88 -38.12
C THR A 88 -6.18 60.27 -36.67
N VAL A 89 -4.95 60.57 -36.19
CA VAL A 89 -4.75 61.09 -34.83
C VAL A 89 -4.28 62.54 -34.93
N THR A 90 -5.02 63.48 -34.32
CA THR A 90 -4.75 64.91 -34.34
C THR A 90 -4.24 65.38 -32.97
N VAL A 91 -3.06 65.97 -32.94
CA VAL A 91 -2.41 66.47 -31.72
C VAL A 91 -2.11 67.95 -31.84
N PRO A 92 -2.60 68.84 -30.94
CA PRO A 92 -2.31 70.29 -31.00
C PRO A 92 -0.86 70.56 -30.68
N VAL A 93 -0.24 71.42 -31.47
CA VAL A 93 1.08 72.00 -31.22
C VAL A 93 0.88 73.39 -30.64
N THR A 94 1.19 73.53 -29.34
CA THR A 94 0.95 74.78 -28.58
C THR A 94 2.18 75.62 -28.43
N TYR A 95 2.03 76.93 -28.65
CA TYR A 95 3.06 77.89 -28.36
C TYR A 95 2.44 79.11 -27.71
N GLY A 96 2.93 79.61 -26.59
CA GLY A 96 2.38 80.74 -25.85
C GLY A 96 0.95 80.52 -25.33
N TYR A 97 0.62 79.37 -24.79
CA TYR A 97 -0.70 78.92 -24.25
C TYR A 97 -1.83 78.67 -25.26
N PHE A 98 -1.57 78.87 -26.55
CA PHE A 98 -2.60 78.65 -27.58
C PHE A 98 -2.06 77.69 -28.65
N PRO A 99 -2.98 76.79 -29.18
CA PRO A 99 -2.58 75.98 -30.32
C PRO A 99 -2.29 76.84 -31.53
N LYS A 100 -1.14 76.65 -32.12
CA LYS A 100 -0.69 77.36 -33.30
C LYS A 100 -0.74 76.49 -34.55
N GLY A 101 -0.76 75.19 -34.39
CA GLY A 101 -0.88 74.22 -35.44
C GLY A 101 -1.24 72.85 -34.87
N TYR A 102 -1.36 71.88 -35.74
CA TYR A 102 -1.72 70.50 -35.41
C TYR A 102 -0.80 69.52 -36.12
N LEU A 103 -0.38 68.49 -35.37
CA LEU A 103 0.31 67.35 -35.93
C LEU A 103 -0.73 66.27 -36.15
N MET A 104 -0.84 65.78 -37.37
CA MET A 104 -1.77 64.74 -37.77
C MET A 104 -1.00 63.53 -38.25
N ILE A 105 -1.43 62.36 -37.82
CA ILE A 105 -0.83 61.09 -38.23
C ILE A 105 -1.94 60.23 -38.79
N HIS A 106 -1.79 59.84 -40.05
CA HIS A 106 -2.76 59.03 -40.77
C HIS A 106 -2.15 57.66 -41.07
N GLN A 107 -2.78 56.60 -40.58
CA GLN A 107 -2.35 55.24 -40.82
C GLN A 107 -3.47 54.42 -41.41
N TYR A 108 -3.23 53.65 -42.46
CA TYR A 108 -4.22 52.77 -43.03
C TYR A 108 -4.71 51.73 -42.05
N THR A 109 -6.02 51.48 -41.95
CA THR A 109 -6.63 50.46 -41.11
C THR A 109 -6.16 49.07 -41.52
N THR A 110 -5.86 48.84 -42.80
CA THR A 110 -5.32 47.57 -43.32
C THR A 110 -4.03 47.13 -42.67
N VAL A 111 -3.17 48.07 -42.22
CA VAL A 111 -1.94 47.76 -41.47
C VAL A 111 -2.26 47.20 -40.08
N VAL A 112 -3.26 47.80 -39.43
CA VAL A 112 -3.75 47.32 -38.09
C VAL A 112 -4.42 45.98 -38.23
N ASP A 113 -5.23 45.75 -39.24
CA ASP A 113 -5.92 44.48 -39.51
C ASP A 113 -4.93 43.36 -39.80
N THR A 114 -3.92 43.63 -40.60
CA THR A 114 -2.85 42.65 -40.91
C THR A 114 -2.08 42.20 -39.64
N MET A 115 -1.74 43.14 -38.77
CA MET A 115 -1.09 42.87 -37.49
C MET A 115 -2.00 42.04 -36.59
N THR A 116 -3.30 42.37 -36.54
CA THR A 116 -4.33 41.64 -35.78
C THR A 116 -4.45 40.20 -36.27
N ASP A 117 -4.49 40.00 -37.58
CA ASP A 117 -4.60 38.65 -38.18
C ASP A 117 -3.38 37.77 -37.88
N ILE A 118 -2.18 38.34 -37.91
CA ILE A 118 -0.94 37.63 -37.56
C ILE A 118 -0.99 37.19 -36.09
N LEU A 119 -1.38 38.09 -35.18
CA LEU A 119 -1.52 37.79 -33.75
C LEU A 119 -2.57 36.72 -33.50
N MET A 120 -3.76 36.86 -34.14
CA MET A 120 -4.84 35.89 -33.99
C MET A 120 -4.47 34.50 -34.48
N ARG A 121 -3.75 34.37 -35.61
CA ARG A 121 -3.21 33.09 -36.08
C ARG A 121 -2.28 32.46 -35.04
N GLY A 122 -1.41 33.24 -34.42
CA GLY A 122 -0.52 32.78 -33.34
C GLY A 122 -1.31 32.25 -32.15
N VAL A 123 -2.38 32.94 -31.73
CA VAL A 123 -3.27 32.53 -30.66
C VAL A 123 -4.00 31.20 -31.00
N TYR A 124 -4.56 31.08 -32.20
CA TYR A 124 -5.23 29.86 -32.61
C TYR A 124 -4.30 28.65 -32.65
N ILE A 125 -3.10 28.80 -33.20
CA ILE A 125 -2.09 27.71 -33.21
C ILE A 125 -1.76 27.29 -31.78
N THR A 126 -1.53 28.25 -30.88
CA THR A 126 -1.23 27.97 -29.47
C THR A 126 -2.36 27.20 -28.78
N LEU A 127 -3.62 27.63 -29.00
CA LEU A 127 -4.79 26.95 -28.45
C LEU A 127 -4.91 25.51 -28.95
N ILE A 128 -4.68 25.26 -30.25
CA ILE A 128 -4.71 23.92 -30.83
C ILE A 128 -3.63 23.04 -30.20
N VAL A 129 -2.39 23.55 -30.04
CA VAL A 129 -1.29 22.81 -29.43
C VAL A 129 -1.62 22.46 -27.97
N LEU A 130 -2.13 23.43 -27.19
CA LEU A 130 -2.56 23.20 -25.81
C LEU A 130 -3.69 22.17 -25.69
N PHE A 131 -4.66 22.23 -26.61
CA PHE A 131 -5.74 21.26 -26.66
C PHE A 131 -5.23 19.84 -26.93
N LEU A 132 -4.35 19.68 -27.91
CA LEU A 132 -3.75 18.38 -28.24
C LEU A 132 -2.92 17.85 -27.09
N LEU A 133 -2.11 18.70 -26.44
CA LEU A 133 -1.32 18.31 -25.28
C LEU A 133 -2.22 17.86 -24.11
N SER A 134 -3.27 18.62 -23.82
CA SER A 134 -4.26 18.26 -22.79
C SER A 134 -4.92 16.92 -23.08
N PHE A 135 -5.26 16.66 -24.35
CA PHE A 135 -5.87 15.38 -24.75
C PHE A 135 -4.90 14.20 -24.57
N ILE A 136 -3.62 14.37 -24.92
CA ILE A 136 -2.58 13.35 -24.70
C ILE A 136 -2.42 13.05 -23.21
N ILE A 137 -2.36 14.09 -22.36
CA ILE A 137 -2.26 13.94 -20.90
C ILE A 137 -3.46 13.16 -20.35
N LEU A 138 -4.66 13.47 -20.82
CA LEU A 138 -5.89 12.78 -20.39
C LEU A 138 -5.88 11.29 -20.78
N LEU A 139 -5.42 10.98 -21.99
CA LEU A 139 -5.23 9.59 -22.42
C LEU A 139 -4.18 8.87 -21.56
N ALA A 140 -3.05 9.49 -21.33
CA ALA A 140 -2.00 8.93 -20.48
C ALA A 140 -2.51 8.66 -19.07
N PHE A 141 -3.23 9.61 -18.46
CA PHE A 141 -3.84 9.45 -17.15
C PHE A 141 -4.84 8.28 -17.12
N HIS A 142 -5.68 8.15 -18.17
CA HIS A 142 -6.63 7.04 -18.26
C HIS A 142 -5.94 5.67 -18.25
N PHE A 143 -4.88 5.49 -19.05
CA PHE A 143 -4.20 4.20 -19.17
C PHE A 143 -3.24 3.90 -18.01
N LEU A 144 -2.53 4.91 -17.50
CA LEU A 144 -1.51 4.72 -16.46
C LEU A 144 -2.08 4.73 -15.04
N VAL A 145 -3.20 5.47 -14.80
CA VAL A 145 -3.72 5.64 -13.45
C VAL A 145 -5.14 5.07 -13.31
N TYR A 146 -6.08 5.54 -14.12
CA TYR A 146 -7.50 5.21 -13.93
C TYR A 146 -7.78 3.72 -14.12
N ARG A 147 -7.30 3.13 -15.20
CA ARG A 147 -7.55 1.72 -15.53
C ARG A 147 -6.93 0.74 -14.52
N PRO A 148 -5.67 0.88 -14.08
CA PRO A 148 -5.11 0.06 -13.00
C PRO A 148 -5.86 0.22 -11.69
N LEU A 149 -6.16 1.44 -11.27
CA LEU A 149 -6.89 1.73 -10.04
C LEU A 149 -8.29 1.09 -10.04
N HIS A 150 -8.99 1.13 -11.17
CA HIS A 150 -10.30 0.48 -11.30
C HIS A 150 -10.21 -1.04 -11.10
N LYS A 151 -9.19 -1.70 -11.67
CA LYS A 151 -8.96 -3.14 -11.46
C LYS A 151 -8.65 -3.48 -10.00
N ILE A 152 -7.86 -2.65 -9.32
CA ILE A 152 -7.56 -2.80 -7.90
C ILE A 152 -8.84 -2.69 -7.06
N THR A 153 -9.68 -1.70 -7.35
CA THR A 153 -10.96 -1.51 -6.66
C THR A 153 -11.93 -2.67 -6.90
N GLU A 154 -11.97 -3.18 -8.12
CA GLU A 154 -12.77 -4.36 -8.47
C GLU A 154 -12.29 -5.58 -7.67
N ALA A 155 -10.98 -5.83 -7.63
CA ALA A 155 -10.41 -6.92 -6.85
C ALA A 155 -10.72 -6.80 -5.36
N ALA A 156 -10.57 -5.60 -4.78
CA ALA A 156 -10.94 -5.37 -3.38
C ALA A 156 -12.43 -5.68 -3.11
N THR A 157 -13.30 -5.39 -4.06
CA THR A 157 -14.73 -5.74 -3.97
C THR A 157 -14.95 -7.25 -4.06
N GLN A 158 -14.21 -7.95 -4.94
CA GLN A 158 -14.23 -9.41 -5.04
C GLN A 158 -13.76 -10.04 -3.72
N TYR A 159 -12.67 -9.57 -3.14
CA TYR A 159 -12.16 -10.06 -1.85
C TYR A 159 -13.17 -9.82 -0.72
N ALA A 160 -13.80 -8.66 -0.66
CA ALA A 160 -14.85 -8.35 0.31
C ALA A 160 -16.10 -9.25 0.17
N SER A 161 -16.40 -9.73 -1.04
CA SER A 161 -17.50 -10.68 -1.30
C SER A 161 -17.13 -12.14 -1.06
N GLY A 162 -15.88 -12.42 -0.65
CA GLY A 162 -15.37 -13.76 -0.38
C GLY A 162 -14.71 -14.45 -1.58
N ASN A 163 -14.62 -13.81 -2.74
CA ASN A 163 -13.89 -14.37 -3.89
C ASN A 163 -12.38 -14.07 -3.76
N LEU A 164 -11.69 -14.84 -2.94
CA LEU A 164 -10.26 -14.71 -2.67
C LEU A 164 -9.38 -15.32 -3.78
N GLU A 165 -9.97 -15.99 -4.79
CA GLU A 165 -9.23 -16.54 -5.93
C GLU A 165 -8.98 -15.53 -7.05
N TYR A 166 -9.65 -14.36 -6.99
CA TYR A 166 -9.42 -13.31 -7.97
C TYR A 166 -7.99 -12.76 -7.86
N GLU A 167 -7.25 -12.75 -8.96
CA GLU A 167 -5.89 -12.22 -9.01
C GLU A 167 -5.84 -10.91 -9.80
N ILE A 168 -5.21 -9.89 -9.23
CA ILE A 168 -4.92 -8.63 -9.92
C ILE A 168 -3.70 -8.85 -10.80
N PRO A 169 -3.77 -8.64 -12.14
CA PRO A 169 -2.58 -8.75 -12.97
C PRO A 169 -1.57 -7.65 -12.62
N VAL A 170 -0.40 -8.04 -12.16
CA VAL A 170 0.72 -7.12 -11.91
C VAL A 170 1.39 -6.83 -13.25
N THR A 171 1.09 -5.66 -13.83
CA THR A 171 1.54 -5.28 -15.18
C THR A 171 2.57 -4.17 -15.19
N THR A 172 2.83 -3.54 -14.06
CA THR A 172 3.75 -2.40 -13.92
C THR A 172 4.69 -2.62 -12.73
N GLU A 173 5.87 -1.99 -12.78
CA GLU A 173 6.87 -2.01 -11.70
C GLU A 173 6.81 -0.73 -10.83
N ASP A 174 5.70 -0.01 -10.87
CA ASP A 174 5.43 1.20 -10.11
C ASP A 174 4.62 0.92 -8.83
N GLU A 175 4.14 1.98 -8.17
CA GLU A 175 3.33 1.91 -6.97
C GLU A 175 2.03 1.12 -7.17
N MET A 176 1.46 1.14 -8.39
CA MET A 176 0.25 0.38 -8.74
C MET A 176 0.55 -1.11 -8.83
N GLY A 177 1.70 -1.48 -9.39
CA GLY A 177 2.18 -2.86 -9.42
C GLY A 177 2.46 -3.39 -8.02
N TYR A 178 3.14 -2.60 -7.18
CA TYR A 178 3.39 -2.97 -5.79
C TYR A 178 2.11 -3.15 -4.97
N LEU A 179 1.14 -2.23 -5.14
CA LEU A 179 -0.16 -2.33 -4.48
C LEU A 179 -0.93 -3.58 -4.93
N SER A 180 -0.91 -3.89 -6.22
CA SER A 180 -1.53 -5.09 -6.78
C SER A 180 -0.92 -6.37 -6.20
N ALA A 181 0.42 -6.45 -6.13
CA ALA A 181 1.13 -7.58 -5.53
C ALA A 181 0.81 -7.72 -4.03
N SER A 182 0.77 -6.62 -3.30
CA SER A 182 0.44 -6.62 -1.85
C SER A 182 -0.98 -7.10 -1.59
N LEU A 183 -1.96 -6.69 -2.40
CA LEU A 183 -3.34 -7.15 -2.30
C LEU A 183 -3.48 -8.63 -2.67
N ASN A 184 -2.79 -9.11 -3.70
CA ASN A 184 -2.76 -10.52 -4.05
C ASN A 184 -2.16 -11.36 -2.92
N TYR A 185 -1.06 -10.90 -2.30
CA TYR A 185 -0.47 -11.55 -1.14
C TYR A 185 -1.46 -11.61 0.03
N MET A 186 -2.13 -10.50 0.34
CA MET A 186 -3.15 -10.44 1.40
C MET A 186 -4.31 -11.43 1.12
N SER A 187 -4.80 -11.49 -0.13
CA SER A 187 -5.85 -12.43 -0.55
C SER A 187 -5.40 -13.88 -0.36
N SER A 188 -4.16 -14.21 -0.75
CA SER A 188 -3.59 -15.54 -0.51
C SER A 188 -3.55 -15.89 0.97
N GLN A 189 -3.11 -14.98 1.84
CA GLN A 189 -3.08 -15.21 3.28
C GLN A 189 -4.48 -15.41 3.88
N LEU A 190 -5.48 -14.63 3.41
CA LEU A 190 -6.88 -14.81 3.85
C LEU A 190 -7.44 -16.15 3.41
N ARG A 191 -7.17 -16.59 2.19
CA ARG A 191 -7.58 -17.89 1.67
C ARG A 191 -6.96 -19.03 2.47
N ASP A 192 -5.66 -18.97 2.73
CA ASP A 192 -4.96 -19.99 3.52
C ASP A 192 -5.53 -20.06 4.94
N MET A 193 -5.89 -18.91 5.53
CA MET A 193 -6.54 -18.85 6.84
C MET A 193 -7.96 -19.43 6.81
N GLU A 194 -8.76 -19.14 5.77
CA GLU A 194 -10.10 -19.71 5.60
C GLU A 194 -10.06 -21.25 5.43
N ASP A 195 -9.15 -21.73 4.60
CA ASP A 195 -8.95 -23.18 4.40
C ASP A 195 -8.48 -23.87 5.69
N TYR A 196 -7.59 -23.21 6.42
CA TYR A 196 -7.15 -23.69 7.72
C TYR A 196 -8.34 -23.77 8.71
N GLN A 197 -9.16 -22.73 8.77
CA GLN A 197 -10.35 -22.70 9.63
C GLN A 197 -11.36 -23.79 9.26
N LYS A 198 -11.64 -23.99 7.96
CA LYS A 198 -12.53 -25.06 7.48
C LYS A 198 -12.01 -26.44 7.88
N LYS A 199 -10.72 -26.71 7.67
CA LYS A 199 -10.08 -27.98 8.07
C LYS A 199 -10.13 -28.16 9.59
N PHE A 200 -9.87 -27.09 10.36
CA PHE A 200 -9.94 -27.13 11.82
C PHE A 200 -11.34 -27.57 12.30
N VAL A 201 -12.41 -26.87 11.85
CA VAL A 201 -13.79 -27.19 12.22
C VAL A 201 -14.18 -28.62 11.81
N ALA A 202 -13.78 -29.05 10.61
CA ALA A 202 -14.05 -30.42 10.14
C ALA A 202 -13.37 -31.47 11.02
N ASN A 203 -12.09 -31.27 11.37
CA ASN A 203 -11.33 -32.20 12.21
C ASN A 203 -11.88 -32.26 13.63
N VAL A 204 -12.18 -31.11 14.25
CA VAL A 204 -12.84 -31.03 15.56
C VAL A 204 -14.14 -31.83 15.53
N SER A 205 -15.01 -31.56 14.54
CA SER A 205 -16.31 -32.24 14.42
C SER A 205 -16.17 -33.76 14.27
N HIS A 206 -15.18 -34.20 13.50
CA HIS A 206 -14.89 -35.64 13.31
C HIS A 206 -14.42 -36.27 14.62
N ASP A 207 -13.45 -35.65 15.31
CA ASP A 207 -12.85 -36.20 16.53
C ASP A 207 -13.78 -36.18 17.75
N PHE A 208 -14.81 -35.32 17.75
CA PHE A 208 -15.92 -35.40 18.70
C PHE A 208 -16.96 -36.47 18.34
N ARG A 209 -17.31 -36.59 17.05
CA ARG A 209 -18.37 -37.50 16.61
C ARG A 209 -18.04 -38.96 16.88
N SER A 210 -16.80 -39.36 16.65
CA SER A 210 -16.38 -40.78 16.81
C SER A 210 -16.58 -41.29 18.22
N PRO A 211 -16.03 -40.69 19.30
CA PRO A 211 -16.23 -41.15 20.66
C PRO A 211 -17.68 -41.06 21.11
N LEU A 212 -18.41 -39.99 20.75
CA LEU A 212 -19.83 -39.85 21.10
C LEU A 212 -20.69 -40.96 20.47
N THR A 213 -20.39 -41.34 19.22
CA THR A 213 -21.09 -42.45 18.57
C THR A 213 -20.81 -43.79 19.28
N SER A 214 -19.56 -44.03 19.69
CA SER A 214 -19.18 -45.22 20.45
C SER A 214 -19.84 -45.26 21.81
N ILE A 215 -19.81 -44.16 22.58
CA ILE A 215 -20.48 -44.04 23.87
C ILE A 215 -21.97 -44.33 23.71
N LYS A 216 -22.66 -43.65 22.80
CA LYS A 216 -24.07 -43.79 22.53
C LYS A 216 -24.40 -45.24 22.15
N GLY A 217 -23.66 -45.83 21.21
CA GLY A 217 -23.92 -47.22 20.76
C GLY A 217 -23.76 -48.25 21.86
N TYR A 218 -22.73 -48.12 22.71
CA TYR A 218 -22.57 -49.07 23.84
C TYR A 218 -23.64 -48.88 24.92
N VAL A 219 -24.02 -47.64 25.23
CA VAL A 219 -25.12 -47.37 26.18
C VAL A 219 -26.45 -47.91 25.65
N GLU A 220 -26.77 -47.70 24.36
CA GLU A 220 -27.98 -48.26 23.73
C GLU A 220 -27.97 -49.78 23.77
N ALA A 221 -26.85 -50.43 23.37
CA ALA A 221 -26.71 -51.89 23.37
C ALA A 221 -26.73 -52.54 24.77
N MET A 222 -26.33 -51.80 25.81
CA MET A 222 -26.51 -52.22 27.20
C MET A 222 -27.94 -52.06 27.67
N THR A 223 -28.65 -51.03 27.20
CA THR A 223 -30.01 -50.70 27.62
C THR A 223 -31.04 -51.66 26.98
N ASP A 224 -30.80 -52.01 25.69
CA ASP A 224 -31.71 -52.94 24.96
C ASP A 224 -31.41 -54.42 25.20
N GLY A 225 -30.40 -54.75 26.03
CA GLY A 225 -30.00 -56.11 26.37
C GLY A 225 -29.17 -56.85 25.34
N THR A 226 -28.74 -56.17 24.25
CA THR A 226 -27.81 -56.71 23.24
C THR A 226 -26.45 -57.07 23.87
N ILE A 227 -26.01 -56.27 24.84
CA ILE A 227 -24.82 -56.57 25.66
C ILE A 227 -25.29 -57.18 26.98
N PRO A 228 -24.99 -58.50 27.26
CA PRO A 228 -25.37 -59.13 28.48
C PRO A 228 -24.69 -58.54 29.72
N PRO A 229 -25.33 -58.61 30.91
CA PRO A 229 -24.84 -57.98 32.14
C PRO A 229 -23.35 -58.29 32.50
N GLU A 230 -22.95 -59.53 32.19
CA GLU A 230 -21.60 -60.03 32.48
C GLU A 230 -20.51 -59.25 31.72
N LEU A 231 -20.86 -58.62 30.63
CA LEU A 231 -19.96 -57.82 29.83
C LEU A 231 -20.06 -56.32 30.11
N HIS A 232 -21.00 -55.86 30.92
CA HIS A 232 -21.19 -54.43 31.22
C HIS A 232 -19.91 -53.75 31.73
N GLU A 233 -19.18 -54.39 32.64
CA GLU A 233 -17.92 -53.80 33.17
C GLU A 233 -16.92 -53.51 32.07
N LYS A 234 -16.77 -54.39 31.08
CA LYS A 234 -15.87 -54.20 29.94
C LYS A 234 -16.29 -52.98 29.11
N TYR A 235 -17.58 -52.84 28.77
CA TYR A 235 -18.06 -51.75 27.94
C TYR A 235 -18.15 -50.43 28.70
N LEU A 236 -18.44 -50.45 30.00
CA LEU A 236 -18.31 -49.25 30.85
C LEU A 236 -16.89 -48.71 30.90
N LYS A 237 -15.86 -49.59 30.93
CA LYS A 237 -14.47 -49.14 30.82
C LYS A 237 -14.18 -48.47 29.47
N ILE A 238 -14.78 -48.92 28.37
CA ILE A 238 -14.65 -48.31 27.06
C ILE A 238 -15.35 -46.92 27.04
N ILE A 239 -16.55 -46.83 27.61
CA ILE A 239 -17.29 -45.56 27.74
C ILE A 239 -16.49 -44.55 28.57
N LEU A 240 -15.91 -44.98 29.68
CA LEU A 240 -15.06 -44.13 30.53
C LEU A 240 -13.84 -43.64 29.75
N PHE A 241 -13.15 -44.53 29.03
CA PHE A 241 -12.02 -44.20 28.18
C PHE A 241 -12.36 -43.11 27.11
N GLU A 242 -13.50 -43.28 26.41
CA GLU A 242 -13.94 -42.30 25.40
C GLU A 242 -14.37 -40.97 26.02
N THR A 243 -14.91 -41.00 27.25
CA THR A 243 -15.25 -39.76 28.00
C THR A 243 -14.00 -39.01 28.44
N GLU A 244 -12.98 -39.74 28.97
CA GLU A 244 -11.69 -39.11 29.29
C GLU A 244 -11.04 -38.50 28.06
N ARG A 245 -11.06 -39.21 26.93
CA ARG A 245 -10.56 -38.69 25.64
C ARG A 245 -11.24 -37.39 25.18
N LEU A 246 -12.57 -37.28 25.35
CA LEU A 246 -13.31 -36.03 25.07
C LEU A 246 -12.91 -34.93 26.03
N THR A 247 -12.66 -35.22 27.29
CA THR A 247 -12.18 -34.24 28.28
C THR A 247 -10.81 -33.71 27.90
N ASP A 248 -9.88 -34.58 27.52
CA ASP A 248 -8.54 -34.19 27.05
C ASP A 248 -8.63 -33.32 25.79
N LEU A 249 -9.49 -33.69 24.82
CA LEU A 249 -9.71 -32.92 23.59
C LEU A 249 -10.24 -31.51 23.87
N THR A 250 -11.22 -31.38 24.78
CA THR A 250 -11.78 -30.08 25.16
C THR A 250 -10.72 -29.20 25.86
N HIS A 251 -9.91 -29.80 26.75
CA HIS A 251 -8.82 -29.11 27.44
C HIS A 251 -7.76 -28.57 26.44
N ASP A 252 -7.34 -29.41 25.50
CA ASP A 252 -6.38 -29.05 24.46
C ASP A 252 -6.91 -27.92 23.57
N LEU A 253 -8.21 -27.96 23.18
CA LEU A 253 -8.84 -26.90 22.38
C LEU A 253 -8.94 -25.58 23.14
N LEU A 254 -9.29 -25.59 24.43
CA LEU A 254 -9.30 -24.38 25.26
C LEU A 254 -7.89 -23.79 25.38
N THR A 255 -6.88 -24.62 25.60
CA THR A 255 -5.49 -24.19 25.66
C THR A 255 -5.02 -23.52 24.36
N LEU A 256 -5.36 -24.11 23.20
CA LEU A 256 -5.02 -23.50 21.90
C LEU A 256 -5.72 -22.15 21.70
N ASN A 257 -6.99 -22.06 22.09
CA ASN A 257 -7.73 -20.80 22.01
C ASN A 257 -7.13 -19.70 22.89
N GLU A 258 -6.56 -20.05 24.06
CA GLU A 258 -5.82 -19.08 24.89
C GLU A 258 -4.59 -18.50 24.18
N PHE A 259 -3.89 -19.29 23.38
CA PHE A 259 -2.76 -18.80 22.58
C PHE A 259 -3.21 -17.90 21.42
N ASP A 260 -4.30 -18.25 20.74
CA ASP A 260 -4.84 -17.47 19.62
C ASP A 260 -5.36 -16.08 20.07
N THR A 261 -5.97 -16.00 21.27
CA THR A 261 -6.56 -14.75 21.79
C THR A 261 -5.61 -13.89 22.62
N ASN A 262 -4.62 -14.49 23.27
CA ASN A 262 -3.75 -13.83 24.25
C ASN A 262 -2.26 -13.88 23.86
N HIS A 263 -1.92 -13.60 22.64
CA HIS A 263 -0.52 -13.58 22.15
C HIS A 263 0.49 -12.78 23.00
N LEU A 264 0.09 -12.10 24.08
CA LEU A 264 0.91 -11.12 24.78
C LEU A 264 0.99 -11.24 26.30
N LEU A 265 0.29 -12.16 26.96
CA LEU A 265 0.25 -12.20 28.43
C LEU A 265 0.78 -13.51 29.01
N LEU A 266 2.12 -13.74 28.82
CA LEU A 266 2.81 -14.76 29.58
C LEU A 266 3.02 -14.27 31.01
N ASN A 267 2.65 -15.10 31.99
CA ASN A 267 2.98 -14.86 33.37
C ASN A 267 4.39 -15.40 33.66
N ARG A 268 5.41 -14.65 33.23
CA ARG A 268 6.82 -15.07 33.39
C ARG A 268 7.24 -14.97 34.85
N GLU A 269 7.83 -16.04 35.36
CA GLU A 269 8.44 -16.11 36.68
C GLU A 269 9.79 -16.84 36.60
N VAL A 270 10.62 -16.61 37.58
CA VAL A 270 11.92 -17.30 37.72
C VAL A 270 11.72 -18.58 38.52
N PHE A 271 12.06 -19.72 37.91
CA PHE A 271 11.98 -21.03 38.58
C PHE A 271 13.10 -21.97 38.11
N ASP A 272 13.39 -22.99 38.91
CA ASP A 272 14.36 -24.03 38.59
C ASP A 272 13.74 -25.06 37.64
N ILE A 273 14.25 -25.15 36.40
CA ILE A 273 13.76 -26.07 35.37
C ILE A 273 14.02 -27.54 35.76
N HIS A 274 15.07 -27.83 36.48
CA HIS A 274 15.39 -29.20 36.92
C HIS A 274 14.34 -29.72 37.90
N GLU A 275 13.90 -28.92 38.85
CA GLU A 275 12.82 -29.30 39.78
C GLU A 275 11.50 -29.53 39.03
N MET A 276 11.21 -28.73 38.02
CA MET A 276 10.01 -28.94 37.20
C MET A 276 10.11 -30.23 36.39
N ILE A 277 11.24 -30.51 35.76
CA ILE A 277 11.48 -31.74 34.99
C ILE A 277 11.31 -32.98 35.90
N LYS A 278 11.91 -32.97 37.11
CA LYS A 278 11.75 -34.05 38.08
C LYS A 278 10.28 -34.26 38.46
N HIS A 279 9.53 -33.18 38.70
CA HIS A 279 8.13 -33.25 39.07
C HIS A 279 7.25 -33.84 37.95
N VAL A 280 7.48 -33.38 36.71
CA VAL A 280 6.79 -33.93 35.54
C VAL A 280 7.14 -35.36 35.28
N ALA A 281 8.42 -35.73 35.34
CA ALA A 281 8.88 -37.11 35.19
C ALA A 281 8.24 -38.06 36.24
N ALA A 282 8.18 -37.64 37.51
CA ALA A 282 7.55 -38.37 38.59
C ALA A 282 6.06 -38.66 38.35
N SER A 283 5.33 -37.74 37.70
CA SER A 283 3.93 -37.92 37.37
C SER A 283 3.66 -39.09 36.39
N PHE A 284 4.67 -39.50 35.64
CA PHE A 284 4.60 -40.65 34.71
C PHE A 284 5.15 -41.96 35.26
N GLU A 285 5.61 -42.00 36.50
CA GLU A 285 6.23 -43.19 37.10
C GLU A 285 5.35 -44.46 36.99
N GLY A 286 4.02 -44.31 37.25
CA GLY A 286 3.08 -45.43 37.17
C GLY A 286 2.98 -45.98 35.74
N VAL A 287 2.88 -45.10 34.73
CA VAL A 287 2.75 -45.50 33.32
C VAL A 287 4.06 -46.09 32.81
N CYS A 288 5.19 -45.52 33.20
CA CYS A 288 6.52 -46.00 32.85
C CYS A 288 6.78 -47.39 33.44
N THR A 289 6.42 -47.61 34.69
CA THR A 289 6.53 -48.94 35.35
C THR A 289 5.68 -50.00 34.61
N GLN A 290 4.43 -49.65 34.24
CA GLN A 290 3.55 -50.55 33.50
C GLN A 290 4.08 -50.91 32.10
N LYS A 291 4.72 -49.96 31.43
CA LYS A 291 5.31 -50.14 30.10
C LYS A 291 6.77 -50.61 30.14
N LYS A 292 7.38 -50.72 31.30
CA LYS A 292 8.81 -51.01 31.53
C LYS A 292 9.73 -49.98 30.82
N ILE A 293 9.37 -48.68 30.85
CA ILE A 293 10.15 -47.61 30.31
C ILE A 293 10.92 -46.93 31.45
N SER A 294 12.17 -46.60 31.26
CA SER A 294 12.99 -45.83 32.23
C SER A 294 13.14 -44.38 31.76
N ILE A 295 13.02 -43.43 32.68
CA ILE A 295 13.30 -42.00 32.39
C ILE A 295 14.65 -41.68 33.03
N GLU A 296 15.62 -41.22 32.21
CA GLU A 296 16.95 -40.79 32.63
C GLU A 296 17.01 -39.27 32.56
N LEU A 297 17.50 -38.62 33.64
CA LEU A 297 17.65 -37.19 33.75
C LEU A 297 19.14 -36.82 33.73
N VAL A 298 19.55 -36.06 32.72
CA VAL A 298 20.94 -35.64 32.53
C VAL A 298 21.07 -34.12 32.72
N PHE A 299 21.56 -33.71 33.87
CA PHE A 299 21.73 -32.30 34.24
C PHE A 299 23.21 -31.95 34.42
N ALA A 300 23.67 -30.94 33.69
CA ALA A 300 25.06 -30.46 33.80
C ALA A 300 25.31 -29.70 35.13
N THR A 301 24.27 -29.16 35.76
CA THR A 301 24.32 -28.37 37.00
C THR A 301 23.28 -28.86 37.99
N LYS A 302 23.45 -28.50 39.27
CA LYS A 302 22.51 -28.88 40.32
C LYS A 302 21.19 -28.10 40.21
N HIS A 303 21.27 -26.82 39.89
CA HIS A 303 20.13 -25.90 39.71
C HIS A 303 20.31 -25.11 38.43
N LEU A 304 19.23 -24.85 37.72
CA LEU A 304 19.24 -24.06 36.48
C LEU A 304 17.94 -23.24 36.36
N ASN A 305 18.06 -21.95 36.65
CA ASN A 305 16.91 -21.03 36.65
C ASN A 305 16.60 -20.48 35.26
N VAL A 306 15.34 -20.49 34.92
CA VAL A 306 14.78 -19.92 33.68
C VAL A 306 13.72 -18.85 34.00
N ASN A 307 13.52 -17.92 33.09
CA ASN A 307 12.48 -16.88 33.18
C ASN A 307 11.39 -17.14 32.15
N ALA A 308 10.35 -17.86 32.55
CA ALA A 308 9.28 -18.32 31.64
C ALA A 308 7.95 -18.46 32.38
N ASP A 309 6.87 -18.69 31.63
CA ASP A 309 5.57 -19.05 32.21
C ASP A 309 5.62 -20.52 32.65
N LYS A 310 5.66 -20.70 33.98
CA LYS A 310 5.83 -22.01 34.62
C LYS A 310 4.76 -23.03 34.20
N ARG A 311 3.50 -22.61 34.07
CA ARG A 311 2.39 -23.50 33.70
C ARG A 311 2.52 -23.95 32.24
N LYS A 312 2.82 -23.02 31.35
CA LYS A 312 2.99 -23.32 29.92
C LYS A 312 4.21 -24.22 29.67
N ILE A 313 5.32 -24.00 30.37
CA ILE A 313 6.52 -24.87 30.24
C ILE A 313 6.27 -26.24 30.85
N GLN A 314 5.54 -26.33 31.97
CA GLN A 314 5.12 -27.63 32.50
C GLN A 314 4.28 -28.42 31.50
N GLN A 315 3.36 -27.77 30.78
CA GLN A 315 2.57 -28.37 29.71
C GLN A 315 3.42 -28.81 28.51
N VAL A 316 4.43 -28.01 28.11
CA VAL A 316 5.41 -28.40 27.09
C VAL A 316 6.10 -29.71 27.45
N LEU A 317 6.67 -29.77 28.66
CA LEU A 317 7.34 -30.97 29.14
C LEU A 317 6.42 -32.20 29.24
N TYR A 318 5.19 -31.97 29.73
CA TYR A 318 4.17 -33.04 29.82
C TYR A 318 3.86 -33.59 28.42
N ASN A 319 3.56 -32.73 27.42
CA ASN A 319 3.23 -33.17 26.07
C ASN A 319 4.39 -33.89 25.38
N LEU A 320 5.62 -33.41 25.55
CA LEU A 320 6.81 -34.05 24.97
C LEU A 320 7.06 -35.43 25.62
N LEU A 321 6.93 -35.50 26.93
CA LEU A 321 7.20 -36.74 27.66
C LEU A 321 6.08 -37.78 27.41
N ASP A 322 4.79 -37.36 27.35
CA ASP A 322 3.67 -38.20 26.99
C ASP A 322 3.83 -38.80 25.58
N ASN A 323 4.25 -37.99 24.62
CA ASN A 323 4.57 -38.47 23.27
C ASN A 323 5.74 -39.44 23.28
N ALA A 324 6.85 -39.16 24.00
CA ALA A 324 7.96 -40.07 24.10
C ALA A 324 7.56 -41.44 24.68
N ILE A 325 6.73 -41.46 25.75
CA ILE A 325 6.22 -42.69 26.38
C ILE A 325 5.22 -43.44 25.46
N LYS A 326 4.38 -42.73 24.70
CA LYS A 326 3.42 -43.34 23.79
C LYS A 326 4.07 -44.08 22.63
N PHE A 327 5.12 -43.45 22.04
CA PHE A 327 5.75 -43.98 20.83
C PHE A 327 6.99 -44.85 21.09
N SER A 328 7.44 -44.92 22.33
CA SER A 328 8.52 -45.83 22.72
C SER A 328 8.02 -47.28 22.88
N ASP A 329 8.91 -48.20 22.59
CA ASP A 329 8.67 -49.64 22.85
C ASP A 329 8.96 -50.01 24.33
N PRO A 330 8.42 -51.13 24.83
CA PRO A 330 8.77 -51.61 26.16
C PRO A 330 10.31 -51.80 26.34
N ASP A 331 10.77 -51.68 27.55
CA ASP A 331 12.18 -51.80 27.95
C ASP A 331 13.08 -50.72 27.34
N SER A 332 12.51 -49.59 26.88
CA SER A 332 13.27 -48.42 26.31
C SER A 332 13.64 -47.37 27.38
N ILE A 333 14.54 -46.49 27.02
CA ILE A 333 15.00 -45.38 27.85
C ILE A 333 14.58 -44.07 27.19
N ILE A 334 13.97 -43.18 27.95
CA ILE A 334 13.69 -41.77 27.55
C ILE A 334 14.65 -40.91 28.33
N THR A 335 15.44 -40.07 27.63
CA THR A 335 16.43 -39.17 28.23
C THR A 335 15.92 -37.74 28.18
N ILE A 336 15.94 -37.04 29.33
CA ILE A 336 15.72 -35.59 29.38
C ILE A 336 17.03 -34.92 29.75
N GLU A 337 17.55 -34.13 28.86
CA GLU A 337 18.82 -33.43 29.03
C GLU A 337 18.64 -31.92 29.06
N THR A 338 19.40 -31.24 29.94
CA THR A 338 19.46 -29.79 29.96
C THR A 338 20.87 -29.29 29.72
N THR A 339 21.02 -28.28 28.86
CA THR A 339 22.30 -27.68 28.54
C THR A 339 22.25 -26.16 28.73
N ASP A 340 23.17 -25.61 29.51
CA ASP A 340 23.34 -24.18 29.70
C ASP A 340 24.21 -23.61 28.56
N ARG A 341 23.70 -22.67 27.76
CA ARG A 341 24.44 -22.01 26.66
C ARG A 341 24.37 -20.49 26.81
N GLY A 342 24.91 -19.97 27.89
CA GLY A 342 24.99 -18.53 28.14
C GLY A 342 23.66 -17.89 28.52
N GLU A 343 23.01 -17.21 27.60
CA GLU A 343 21.72 -16.53 27.86
C GLU A 343 20.52 -17.47 27.76
N LYS A 344 20.70 -18.69 27.25
CA LYS A 344 19.62 -19.64 26.99
C LYS A 344 19.89 -20.98 27.61
N VAL A 345 18.84 -21.61 28.07
CA VAL A 345 18.78 -23.00 28.53
C VAL A 345 18.14 -23.84 27.45
N TYR A 346 18.81 -24.88 27.01
CA TYR A 346 18.23 -25.85 26.06
C TYR A 346 17.78 -27.09 26.86
N THR A 347 16.57 -27.53 26.57
CA THR A 347 15.98 -28.75 27.13
C THR A 347 15.65 -29.70 25.98
N ALA A 348 16.22 -30.90 26.01
CA ALA A 348 15.96 -31.93 25.02
C ALA A 348 15.26 -33.14 25.68
N VAL A 349 14.21 -33.66 24.99
CA VAL A 349 13.53 -34.90 25.33
C VAL A 349 13.80 -35.88 24.19
N LYS A 350 14.49 -36.98 24.49
CA LYS A 350 14.89 -37.98 23.52
C LYS A 350 14.28 -39.34 23.85
N ASP A 351 13.68 -39.96 22.85
CA ASP A 351 13.16 -41.34 22.91
C ASP A 351 13.88 -42.26 21.91
N ASN A 352 13.79 -43.56 22.15
CA ASN A 352 14.27 -44.62 21.27
C ASN A 352 13.08 -45.37 20.66
N GLY A 353 12.02 -44.65 20.28
CA GLY A 353 10.78 -45.19 19.75
C GLY A 353 10.78 -45.37 18.23
N ILE A 354 9.58 -45.39 17.65
CA ILE A 354 9.37 -45.66 16.23
C ILE A 354 9.94 -44.57 15.30
N GLY A 355 10.28 -43.41 15.85
CA GLY A 355 10.73 -42.25 15.07
C GLY A 355 9.67 -41.67 14.19
N ILE A 356 10.03 -40.62 13.42
CA ILE A 356 9.15 -39.84 12.56
C ILE A 356 9.68 -39.90 11.12
N PRO A 357 8.85 -40.31 10.15
CA PRO A 357 9.23 -40.29 8.74
C PRO A 357 9.60 -38.87 8.27
N ARG A 358 10.63 -38.75 7.43
CA ARG A 358 11.13 -37.46 6.95
C ARG A 358 10.05 -36.58 6.30
N ALA A 359 9.10 -37.17 5.59
CA ALA A 359 7.98 -36.48 4.96
C ALA A 359 6.97 -35.89 5.97
N ALA A 360 6.96 -36.38 7.21
CA ALA A 360 6.08 -35.96 8.27
C ALA A 360 6.69 -34.85 9.16
N LEU A 361 8.02 -34.70 9.21
CA LEU A 361 8.71 -33.76 10.12
C LEU A 361 8.22 -32.33 10.03
N GLY A 362 7.85 -31.83 8.83
CA GLY A 362 7.28 -30.50 8.66
C GLY A 362 5.83 -30.39 9.15
N LYS A 363 5.10 -31.50 9.14
CA LYS A 363 3.66 -31.54 9.41
C LYS A 363 3.29 -31.86 10.85
N ILE A 364 4.19 -32.42 11.65
CA ILE A 364 3.91 -32.81 13.04
C ILE A 364 3.48 -31.65 13.94
N TRP A 365 3.75 -30.41 13.51
CA TRP A 365 3.37 -29.18 14.20
C TRP A 365 1.97 -28.67 13.83
N GLU A 366 1.35 -29.27 12.79
CA GLU A 366 0.00 -28.91 12.37
C GLU A 366 -1.03 -29.47 13.35
N ARG A 367 -2.07 -28.71 13.65
CA ARG A 367 -3.17 -29.12 14.53
C ARG A 367 -3.90 -30.34 13.94
N PHE A 368 -4.19 -31.36 14.77
CA PHE A 368 -4.83 -32.63 14.39
C PHE A 368 -4.00 -33.55 13.48
N TYR A 369 -2.74 -33.20 13.22
CA TYR A 369 -1.90 -34.06 12.39
C TYR A 369 -1.52 -35.32 13.15
N LYS A 370 -1.70 -36.47 12.51
CA LYS A 370 -1.28 -37.82 12.99
C LYS A 370 -0.60 -38.54 11.82
N SER A 371 0.61 -38.98 12.01
CA SER A 371 1.29 -39.81 11.00
C SER A 371 0.59 -41.19 10.90
N ASP A 372 0.71 -41.85 9.74
CA ASP A 372 0.09 -43.18 9.56
C ASP A 372 0.64 -44.22 10.53
N LEU A 373 1.91 -44.12 10.91
CA LEU A 373 2.53 -44.96 11.91
C LEU A 373 1.99 -44.70 13.33
N SER A 374 1.59 -43.46 13.64
CA SER A 374 1.04 -43.09 14.94
C SER A 374 -0.43 -43.53 15.10
N ARG A 375 -1.19 -43.65 14.02
CA ARG A 375 -2.60 -44.08 14.03
C ARG A 375 -2.82 -45.48 14.64
N GLY A 376 -1.80 -46.33 14.53
CA GLY A 376 -1.87 -47.71 15.10
C GLY A 376 -1.53 -47.78 16.58
N LYS A 377 -0.59 -46.99 17.08
CA LYS A 377 -0.10 -47.01 18.48
C LYS A 377 -0.81 -46.01 19.40
N ASP A 378 -1.22 -44.86 18.90
CA ASP A 378 -1.90 -43.81 19.69
C ASP A 378 -3.37 -43.67 19.33
N LYS A 379 -4.20 -44.53 19.94
CA LYS A 379 -5.67 -44.47 19.83
C LYS A 379 -6.29 -43.31 20.61
N LYS A 380 -5.59 -42.78 21.62
CA LYS A 380 -6.08 -41.72 22.53
C LYS A 380 -5.63 -40.31 22.12
N GLY A 381 -4.56 -40.15 21.34
CA GLY A 381 -3.97 -38.87 21.03
C GLY A 381 -4.93 -37.95 20.25
N THR A 382 -4.94 -36.67 20.61
CA THR A 382 -5.74 -35.62 19.99
C THR A 382 -5.10 -35.06 18.71
N GLY A 383 -3.78 -35.21 18.55
CA GLY A 383 -3.00 -34.57 17.50
C GLY A 383 -2.80 -33.05 17.73
N LEU A 384 -3.08 -32.57 18.95
CA LEU A 384 -2.94 -31.18 19.34
C LEU A 384 -1.68 -30.91 20.19
N GLY A 385 -1.16 -31.94 20.87
CA GLY A 385 -0.09 -31.79 21.84
C GLY A 385 1.18 -31.11 21.29
N LEU A 386 1.67 -31.49 20.10
CA LEU A 386 2.85 -30.87 19.49
C LEU A 386 2.57 -29.44 18.97
N ALA A 387 1.35 -29.16 18.52
CA ALA A 387 0.94 -27.80 18.18
C ALA A 387 0.95 -26.89 19.41
N ILE A 388 0.41 -27.38 20.55
CA ILE A 388 0.46 -26.67 21.85
C ILE A 388 1.92 -26.40 22.27
N VAL A 389 2.79 -27.39 22.13
CA VAL A 389 4.22 -27.25 22.44
C VAL A 389 4.86 -26.14 21.61
N LYS A 390 4.64 -26.13 20.29
CA LYS A 390 5.17 -25.11 19.39
C LYS A 390 4.67 -23.71 19.76
N GLU A 391 3.37 -23.55 19.93
CA GLU A 391 2.74 -22.27 20.30
C GLU A 391 3.28 -21.76 21.65
N ALA A 392 3.38 -22.63 22.66
CA ALA A 392 3.90 -22.27 23.97
C ALA A 392 5.37 -21.78 23.90
N VAL A 393 6.23 -22.48 23.18
CA VAL A 393 7.65 -22.10 23.03
C VAL A 393 7.77 -20.81 22.21
N GLN A 394 7.03 -20.67 21.11
CA GLN A 394 7.04 -19.47 20.30
C GLN A 394 6.48 -18.24 21.02
N ALA A 395 5.46 -18.40 21.86
CA ALA A 395 4.96 -17.30 22.70
C ALA A 395 6.05 -16.76 23.65
N HIS A 396 7.00 -17.59 24.07
CA HIS A 396 8.16 -17.14 24.85
C HIS A 396 9.23 -16.40 24.02
N GLY A 397 9.08 -16.32 22.68
CA GLY A 397 10.09 -15.80 21.74
C GLY A 397 11.22 -16.78 21.48
N GLU A 398 10.99 -18.07 21.75
CA GLU A 398 11.99 -19.15 21.68
C GLU A 398 11.64 -20.16 20.58
N ASN A 399 12.55 -21.09 20.31
CA ASN A 399 12.41 -22.06 19.23
C ASN A 399 12.39 -23.49 19.76
N ILE A 400 11.64 -24.35 19.05
CA ILE A 400 11.65 -25.79 19.22
C ILE A 400 12.09 -26.46 17.92
N THR A 401 12.90 -27.47 18.02
CA THR A 401 13.42 -28.28 16.90
C THR A 401 13.17 -29.75 17.14
N VAL A 402 13.15 -30.53 16.05
CA VAL A 402 13.04 -31.99 16.10
C VAL A 402 14.09 -32.62 15.22
N VAL A 403 14.74 -33.65 15.76
CA VAL A 403 15.64 -34.55 15.03
C VAL A 403 15.08 -35.95 15.20
N SER A 404 14.77 -36.63 14.11
CA SER A 404 14.19 -37.97 14.18
C SER A 404 14.62 -38.82 12.98
N THR A 405 14.78 -40.10 13.26
CA THR A 405 15.03 -41.14 12.26
C THR A 405 14.04 -42.27 12.49
N GLU A 406 13.30 -42.63 11.44
CA GLU A 406 12.31 -43.72 11.47
C GLU A 406 12.98 -45.04 11.92
N GLY A 407 12.36 -45.72 12.88
CA GLY A 407 12.86 -46.93 13.48
C GLY A 407 14.00 -46.78 14.51
N VAL A 408 14.45 -45.53 14.78
CA VAL A 408 15.60 -45.26 15.71
C VAL A 408 15.13 -44.46 16.93
N GLY A 409 14.30 -43.41 16.71
CA GLY A 409 13.80 -42.56 17.79
C GLY A 409 13.66 -41.11 17.40
N THR A 410 13.30 -40.27 18.38
CA THR A 410 13.05 -38.83 18.19
C THR A 410 13.68 -38.03 19.33
N GLU A 411 14.21 -36.88 18.99
CA GLU A 411 14.71 -35.87 19.92
C GLU A 411 14.01 -34.53 19.63
N PHE A 412 13.24 -34.05 20.61
CA PHE A 412 12.68 -32.68 20.60
C PHE A 412 13.54 -31.81 21.51
N SER A 413 13.99 -30.68 21.00
CA SER A 413 14.82 -29.72 21.75
C SER A 413 14.23 -28.33 21.66
N PHE A 414 14.04 -27.67 22.80
CA PHE A 414 13.57 -26.31 22.90
C PHE A 414 14.45 -25.44 23.79
N SER A 415 14.43 -24.13 23.54
CA SER A 415 15.18 -23.15 24.33
C SER A 415 14.27 -22.37 25.27
N LEU A 416 14.83 -21.86 26.37
CA LEU A 416 14.22 -20.93 27.31
C LEU A 416 15.22 -19.85 27.70
N PRO A 417 14.78 -18.61 28.01
CA PRO A 417 15.62 -17.57 28.53
C PRO A 417 16.16 -17.98 29.91
N LYS A 418 17.47 -17.93 30.09
CA LYS A 418 18.10 -18.13 31.41
C LYS A 418 17.75 -16.95 32.31
N ALA A 419 17.37 -17.22 33.55
CA ALA A 419 17.24 -16.15 34.53
C ALA A 419 18.63 -15.58 34.86
N VAL A 420 18.76 -14.28 34.69
CA VAL A 420 19.94 -13.53 35.15
C VAL A 420 19.84 -13.50 36.67
N GLY A 421 20.81 -14.16 37.36
CA GLY A 421 20.89 -14.21 38.80
C GLY A 421 21.31 -12.88 39.43
#